data_bba499a8b4a82129ded1fb737f900193
#
_entry.id   bba499a8b4a82129ded1fb737f900193
#
_cell.length_a   1.000
_cell.length_b   1.000
_cell.length_c   1.000
_cell.angle_alpha   90.00
_cell.angle_beta   90.00
_cell.angle_gamma   90.00
#
_symmetry.space_group_name_H-M   'P 1'
#
loop_
_entity.id
_entity.type
_entity.pdbx_description
1 polymer ?
#
loop_
_entity_poly.entity_id
_entity_poly.type
_entity_poly.pdbx_seq_one_letter_code
_entity_poly.pdbx_strand_id
1 'polypeptide(L)'
;MKTSRRSCPKTDIALKKILLNSSLRETLTQWNSNFEEFLDGLEPDIKFADVALYWRLHARPHQTPQFDDWLIWLLLGGRGAGKTRTGAEWVREQVAIHGKSRIALVAQTFNDAREVMLEGESGLLNIGYPSERPTFSSSRRRLDWPNGAVGHIFTAEDPDGLRGPQFDAAWADEFCAWAYPEQTLSNLRLALRLGDYPQLVITTTPRPISALKNLMKTKGLLISRGSTADNADNLAPNFLSAMEEAYGGTRLGRQELGGEYIEDLDGALWSRDMLTAACIDVQPVCDKVILAIDPPVTSGQRSDACGLIVAGRVGEGRDAKAFILQDGTVQGRSPEGWAKAAIALAQYWEADYILAETNQGGELVSSVLRAVDPSIPIRAVHASRSKTARAEPVALLYEQGRVHHCGAFTELEDELAALGTQALTHSPDRADALVWAVTELLLKHRAIPRIRQL
;
A
#
# COMPACT_ATOMS: atom_id res chain seq x y z
N MET A 1 -6.24 38.85 -42.31
CA MET A 1 -7.18 39.27 -41.26
C MET A 1 -7.19 38.19 -40.18
N LYS A 2 -6.50 38.43 -39.05
CA LYS A 2 -6.46 37.56 -37.90
C LYS A 2 -7.57 38.02 -36.95
N THR A 3 -8.65 37.28 -36.84
CA THR A 3 -9.67 37.51 -35.80
C THR A 3 -9.27 36.77 -34.55
N SER A 4 -8.64 37.44 -33.60
CA SER A 4 -8.48 36.98 -32.23
C SER A 4 -9.86 36.99 -31.57
N ARG A 5 -10.45 35.82 -31.36
CA ARG A 5 -11.64 35.68 -30.50
C ARG A 5 -11.15 35.67 -29.05
N ARG A 6 -11.32 36.77 -28.35
CA ARG A 6 -11.22 36.84 -26.88
C ARG A 6 -12.45 36.16 -26.32
N SER A 7 -12.27 35.09 -25.53
CA SER A 7 -13.33 34.52 -24.68
C SER A 7 -13.85 35.61 -23.75
N CYS A 8 -15.18 35.71 -23.59
CA CYS A 8 -15.79 36.73 -22.74
C CYS A 8 -15.57 36.36 -21.26
N PRO A 9 -14.82 37.13 -20.45
CA PRO A 9 -14.52 36.80 -19.06
C PRO A 9 -15.75 36.68 -18.15
N LYS A 10 -16.89 37.26 -18.57
CA LYS A 10 -18.13 37.29 -17.78
C LYS A 10 -18.88 35.96 -17.79
N THR A 11 -18.80 35.17 -18.87
CA THR A 11 -19.47 33.86 -19.00
C THR A 11 -18.78 32.84 -18.16
N ASP A 12 -17.45 32.86 -18.10
CA ASP A 12 -16.64 31.96 -17.30
C ASP A 12 -16.90 32.16 -15.79
N ILE A 13 -17.06 33.39 -15.32
CA ILE A 13 -17.41 33.73 -13.93
C ILE A 13 -18.83 33.29 -13.56
N ALA A 14 -19.79 33.42 -14.50
CA ALA A 14 -21.17 32.99 -14.25
C ALA A 14 -21.28 31.48 -14.13
N LEU A 15 -20.62 30.71 -15.02
CA LEU A 15 -20.57 29.27 -14.98
C LEU A 15 -19.89 28.75 -13.67
N LYS A 16 -18.75 29.36 -13.32
CA LYS A 16 -18.04 29.08 -12.08
C LYS A 16 -18.92 29.31 -10.83
N LYS A 17 -19.75 30.36 -10.82
CA LYS A 17 -20.70 30.64 -9.73
C LYS A 17 -21.88 29.69 -9.69
N ILE A 18 -22.43 29.30 -10.84
CA ILE A 18 -23.54 28.37 -10.95
C ILE A 18 -23.12 26.96 -10.43
N LEU A 19 -21.93 26.50 -10.84
CA LEU A 19 -21.43 25.16 -10.49
C LEU A 19 -20.85 25.05 -9.07
N LEU A 20 -20.64 26.17 -8.39
CA LEU A 20 -20.26 26.20 -6.95
C LEU A 20 -21.46 26.08 -6.00
N ASN A 21 -22.69 26.12 -6.50
CA ASN A 21 -23.88 26.09 -5.65
C ASN A 21 -24.22 24.63 -5.23
N SER A 22 -24.30 24.37 -3.93
CA SER A 22 -24.57 23.05 -3.34
C SER A 22 -25.87 22.39 -3.81
N SER A 23 -26.91 23.21 -4.11
CA SER A 23 -28.19 22.71 -4.64
C SER A 23 -28.07 22.11 -6.04
N LEU A 24 -27.13 22.57 -6.85
CA LEU A 24 -26.88 22.03 -8.19
C LEU A 24 -26.19 20.67 -8.11
N ARG A 25 -25.43 20.41 -7.04
CA ARG A 25 -24.75 19.13 -6.81
C ARG A 25 -25.76 18.00 -6.58
N GLU A 26 -26.82 18.25 -5.82
CA GLU A 26 -27.92 17.30 -5.62
C GLU A 26 -28.66 17.03 -6.94
N THR A 27 -28.89 18.08 -7.74
CA THR A 27 -29.51 17.97 -9.05
C THR A 27 -28.62 17.20 -10.04
N LEU A 28 -27.31 17.43 -10.07
CA LEU A 28 -26.37 16.71 -10.95
C LEU A 28 -26.18 15.25 -10.53
N THR A 29 -26.31 14.90 -9.26
CA THR A 29 -26.28 13.51 -8.79
C THR A 29 -27.54 12.73 -9.22
N GLN A 30 -28.68 13.40 -9.30
CA GLN A 30 -29.92 12.85 -9.87
C GLN A 30 -29.88 12.80 -11.41
N TRP A 31 -29.05 13.59 -12.07
CA TRP A 31 -29.00 13.77 -13.52
C TRP A 31 -27.96 12.88 -14.23
N ASN A 32 -27.25 12.02 -13.53
CA ASN A 32 -26.35 11.04 -14.16
C ASN A 32 -27.03 10.11 -15.19
N SER A 33 -28.37 10.15 -15.24
CA SER A 33 -29.18 9.46 -16.24
C SER A 33 -29.57 10.34 -17.46
N ASN A 34 -29.39 11.67 -17.42
CA ASN A 34 -29.85 12.59 -18.47
C ASN A 34 -28.83 13.73 -18.73
N PHE A 35 -27.54 13.35 -18.88
CA PHE A 35 -26.48 14.32 -19.16
C PHE A 35 -26.71 15.11 -20.47
N GLU A 36 -27.29 14.49 -21.48
CA GLU A 36 -27.65 15.15 -22.75
C GLU A 36 -28.73 16.22 -22.54
N GLU A 37 -29.75 15.97 -21.73
CA GLU A 37 -30.80 16.92 -21.40
C GLU A 37 -30.30 18.13 -20.58
N PHE A 38 -29.25 17.89 -19.77
CA PHE A 38 -28.51 18.97 -19.08
C PHE A 38 -27.76 19.87 -20.06
N LEU A 39 -27.07 19.27 -21.04
CA LEU A 39 -26.33 20.00 -22.06
C LEU A 39 -27.27 20.87 -22.92
N ASP A 40 -28.45 20.35 -23.23
CA ASP A 40 -29.49 21.08 -24.02
C ASP A 40 -30.09 22.26 -23.22
N GLY A 41 -30.03 22.21 -21.89
CA GLY A 41 -30.49 23.29 -21.00
C GLY A 41 -29.43 24.37 -20.74
N LEU A 42 -28.19 24.20 -21.19
CA LEU A 42 -27.11 25.19 -21.03
C LEU A 42 -27.25 26.29 -22.11
N GLU A 43 -26.88 27.53 -21.72
CA GLU A 43 -26.85 28.64 -22.68
C GLU A 43 -25.93 28.33 -23.87
N PRO A 44 -26.29 28.72 -25.11
CA PRO A 44 -25.58 28.35 -26.36
C PRO A 44 -24.08 28.73 -26.40
N ASP A 45 -23.65 29.61 -25.51
CA ASP A 45 -22.27 30.09 -25.44
C ASP A 45 -21.33 29.19 -24.65
N ILE A 46 -21.86 28.13 -23.99
CA ILE A 46 -21.08 27.16 -23.24
C ILE A 46 -20.62 26.07 -24.20
N LYS A 47 -19.34 26.09 -24.52
CA LYS A 47 -18.76 25.08 -25.41
C LYS A 47 -18.67 23.73 -24.68
N PHE A 48 -19.03 22.63 -25.35
CA PHE A 48 -18.91 21.26 -24.89
C PHE A 48 -17.50 20.94 -24.34
N ALA A 49 -16.44 21.52 -24.94
CA ALA A 49 -15.06 21.38 -24.46
C ALA A 49 -14.84 21.97 -23.05
N ASP A 50 -15.60 23.01 -22.68
CA ASP A 50 -15.49 23.65 -21.37
C ASP A 50 -16.14 22.77 -20.29
N VAL A 51 -17.25 22.11 -20.62
CA VAL A 51 -17.93 21.14 -19.73
C VAL A 51 -17.05 19.91 -19.49
N ALA A 52 -16.42 19.38 -20.54
CA ALA A 52 -15.55 18.21 -20.44
C ALA A 52 -14.31 18.42 -19.55
N LEU A 53 -13.86 19.68 -19.42
CA LEU A 53 -12.72 20.03 -18.56
C LEU A 53 -13.13 20.44 -17.15
N TYR A 54 -14.43 20.49 -16.85
CA TYR A 54 -14.91 20.90 -15.54
C TYR A 54 -14.94 19.70 -14.57
N TRP A 55 -13.93 19.63 -13.70
CA TRP A 55 -13.70 18.51 -12.81
C TRP A 55 -14.93 18.07 -11.98
N ARG A 56 -15.66 19.03 -11.40
CA ARG A 56 -16.79 18.72 -10.50
C ARG A 56 -17.94 17.98 -11.18
N LEU A 57 -18.04 18.01 -12.51
CA LEU A 57 -19.03 17.23 -13.27
C LEU A 57 -18.61 15.76 -13.42
N HIS A 58 -17.30 15.48 -13.39
CA HIS A 58 -16.74 14.14 -13.59
C HIS A 58 -16.24 13.51 -12.31
N ALA A 59 -16.10 14.32 -11.25
CA ALA A 59 -15.63 13.84 -9.95
C ALA A 59 -16.67 12.95 -9.28
N ARG A 60 -16.19 11.87 -8.72
CA ARG A 60 -17.03 10.99 -7.89
C ARG A 60 -17.31 11.65 -6.54
N PRO A 61 -18.36 11.22 -5.81
CA PRO A 61 -18.74 11.85 -4.53
C PRO A 61 -17.59 11.95 -3.51
N HIS A 62 -16.71 10.95 -3.46
CA HIS A 62 -15.56 10.94 -2.53
C HIS A 62 -14.40 11.85 -2.98
N GLN A 63 -14.39 12.29 -4.24
CA GLN A 63 -13.33 13.12 -4.82
C GLN A 63 -13.61 14.64 -4.69
N THR A 64 -14.71 15.00 -4.09
CA THR A 64 -15.07 16.39 -3.81
C THR A 64 -15.48 16.52 -2.34
N PRO A 65 -15.02 17.56 -1.61
CA PRO A 65 -15.43 17.77 -0.23
C PRO A 65 -16.93 18.06 -0.16
N GLN A 66 -17.62 17.43 0.80
CA GLN A 66 -19.07 17.62 0.98
C GLN A 66 -19.43 18.95 1.65
N PHE A 67 -18.47 19.52 2.38
CA PHE A 67 -18.60 20.77 3.12
C PHE A 67 -17.42 21.66 2.82
N ASP A 68 -17.59 22.98 2.91
CA ASP A 68 -16.50 23.94 2.65
C ASP A 68 -15.72 24.32 3.92
N ASP A 69 -16.27 24.02 5.10
CA ASP A 69 -15.67 24.34 6.40
C ASP A 69 -14.80 23.20 6.94
N TRP A 70 -13.60 23.03 6.32
CA TRP A 70 -12.60 22.05 6.75
C TRP A 70 -11.19 22.62 6.55
N LEU A 71 -10.28 22.31 7.48
CA LEU A 71 -8.87 22.69 7.40
C LEU A 71 -8.00 21.60 6.77
N ILE A 72 -8.33 20.34 7.04
CA ILE A 72 -7.62 19.18 6.51
C ILE A 72 -8.64 18.23 5.89
N TRP A 73 -8.42 17.87 4.65
CA TRP A 73 -9.20 16.84 3.95
C TRP A 73 -8.31 15.63 3.69
N LEU A 74 -8.64 14.50 4.31
CA LEU A 74 -7.98 13.22 4.14
C LEU A 74 -8.79 12.35 3.19
N LEU A 75 -8.22 12.03 2.03
CA LEU A 75 -8.76 11.09 1.08
C LEU A 75 -8.05 9.74 1.23
N LEU A 76 -8.73 8.77 1.81
CA LEU A 76 -8.32 7.37 1.86
C LEU A 76 -8.82 6.68 0.61
N GLY A 77 -7.93 6.06 -0.15
CA GLY A 77 -8.36 5.41 -1.39
C GLY A 77 -7.52 4.20 -1.76
N GLY A 78 -8.18 3.20 -2.36
CA GLY A 78 -7.51 2.05 -2.95
C GLY A 78 -6.57 2.45 -4.10
N ARG A 79 -5.78 1.51 -4.59
CA ARG A 79 -4.95 1.70 -5.78
C ARG A 79 -5.81 1.97 -7.00
N GLY A 80 -5.50 3.01 -7.75
CA GLY A 80 -6.31 3.39 -8.91
C GLY A 80 -7.64 4.08 -8.57
N ALA A 81 -7.98 4.37 -7.30
CA ALA A 81 -9.20 5.08 -6.90
C ALA A 81 -9.27 6.56 -7.34
N GLY A 82 -8.24 7.08 -8.00
CA GLY A 82 -8.19 8.46 -8.48
C GLY A 82 -7.68 9.48 -7.46
N LYS A 83 -6.95 9.07 -6.43
CA LYS A 83 -6.37 9.93 -5.38
C LYS A 83 -5.54 11.09 -5.95
N THR A 84 -4.55 10.76 -6.78
CA THR A 84 -3.65 11.74 -7.40
C THR A 84 -4.43 12.74 -8.25
N ARG A 85 -5.39 12.26 -9.06
CA ARG A 85 -6.27 13.15 -9.85
C ARG A 85 -7.05 14.10 -8.96
N THR A 86 -7.58 13.62 -7.84
CA THR A 86 -8.31 14.43 -6.87
C THR A 86 -7.43 15.53 -6.28
N GLY A 87 -6.22 15.20 -5.84
CA GLY A 87 -5.27 16.18 -5.29
C GLY A 87 -4.88 17.24 -6.31
N ALA A 88 -4.58 16.83 -7.54
CA ALA A 88 -4.20 17.73 -8.61
C ALA A 88 -5.34 18.67 -9.02
N GLU A 89 -6.57 18.18 -9.18
CA GLU A 89 -7.74 19.00 -9.51
C GLU A 89 -8.10 19.95 -8.37
N TRP A 90 -7.96 19.52 -7.12
CA TRP A 90 -8.14 20.40 -5.99
C TRP A 90 -7.12 21.56 -6.00
N VAL A 91 -5.84 21.28 -6.24
CA VAL A 91 -4.81 22.32 -6.36
C VAL A 91 -5.15 23.29 -7.50
N ARG A 92 -5.59 22.77 -8.65
CA ARG A 92 -6.03 23.61 -9.78
C ARG A 92 -7.18 24.53 -9.38
N GLU A 93 -8.20 24.03 -8.68
CA GLU A 93 -9.31 24.84 -8.17
C GLU A 93 -8.83 25.90 -7.17
N GLN A 94 -7.92 25.57 -6.26
CA GLN A 94 -7.35 26.53 -5.31
C GLN A 94 -6.69 27.71 -6.04
N VAL A 95 -5.91 27.43 -7.06
CA VAL A 95 -5.19 28.45 -7.84
C VAL A 95 -6.13 29.24 -8.76
N ALA A 96 -7.00 28.57 -9.51
CA ALA A 96 -7.80 29.18 -10.56
C ALA A 96 -9.06 29.88 -10.03
N ILE A 97 -9.68 29.33 -8.99
CA ILE A 97 -10.99 29.80 -8.49
C ILE A 97 -10.83 30.56 -7.18
N HIS A 98 -10.06 30.01 -6.22
CA HIS A 98 -9.94 30.59 -4.88
C HIS A 98 -8.78 31.58 -4.75
N GLY A 99 -8.00 31.78 -5.83
CA GLY A 99 -6.93 32.79 -5.87
C GLY A 99 -5.76 32.50 -4.93
N LYS A 100 -5.60 31.23 -4.50
CA LYS A 100 -4.46 30.83 -3.68
C LYS A 100 -3.16 31.03 -4.47
N SER A 101 -2.16 31.60 -3.83
CA SER A 101 -0.96 32.10 -4.49
C SER A 101 0.30 31.30 -4.18
N ARG A 102 0.33 30.58 -3.06
CA ARG A 102 1.50 29.82 -2.60
C ARG A 102 1.12 28.41 -2.16
N ILE A 103 1.44 27.45 -2.99
CA ILE A 103 1.04 26.06 -2.84
C ILE A 103 2.24 25.22 -2.41
N ALA A 104 2.09 24.38 -1.37
CA ALA A 104 3.04 23.33 -1.05
C ALA A 104 2.60 22.00 -1.68
N LEU A 105 3.51 21.32 -2.37
CA LEU A 105 3.33 19.97 -2.91
C LEU A 105 4.30 19.04 -2.21
N VAL A 106 3.81 18.04 -1.47
CA VAL A 106 4.64 17.15 -0.66
C VAL A 106 4.44 15.71 -1.10
N ALA A 107 5.51 15.03 -1.50
CA ALA A 107 5.54 13.62 -1.85
C ALA A 107 6.53 12.84 -0.99
N GLN A 108 6.58 11.53 -1.15
CA GLN A 108 7.58 10.68 -0.50
C GLN A 108 8.99 11.10 -0.91
N THR A 109 9.26 11.11 -2.22
CA THR A 109 10.53 11.51 -2.83
C THR A 109 10.31 12.61 -3.88
N PHE A 110 11.41 13.26 -4.32
CA PHE A 110 11.31 14.23 -5.42
C PHE A 110 10.92 13.58 -6.74
N ASN A 111 11.34 12.35 -6.98
CA ASN A 111 10.98 11.61 -8.18
C ASN A 111 9.48 11.30 -8.22
N ASP A 112 8.89 10.87 -7.09
CA ASP A 112 7.44 10.65 -6.99
C ASP A 112 6.66 11.93 -7.23
N ALA A 113 7.10 13.05 -6.65
CA ALA A 113 6.47 14.35 -6.92
C ALA A 113 6.48 14.65 -8.41
N ARG A 114 7.63 14.50 -9.06
CA ARG A 114 7.80 14.81 -10.48
C ARG A 114 6.98 13.88 -11.37
N GLU A 115 7.16 12.57 -11.24
CA GLU A 115 6.56 11.59 -12.15
C GLU A 115 5.07 11.40 -11.92
N VAL A 116 4.58 11.55 -10.67
CA VAL A 116 3.18 11.29 -10.32
C VAL A 116 2.38 12.58 -10.20
N MET A 117 2.82 13.52 -9.33
CA MET A 117 2.02 14.73 -9.06
C MET A 117 2.09 15.77 -10.18
N LEU A 118 3.19 15.80 -10.96
CA LEU A 118 3.39 16.82 -12.01
C LEU A 118 3.24 16.29 -13.43
N GLU A 119 4.11 15.37 -13.85
CA GLU A 119 4.26 14.91 -15.25
C GLU A 119 3.33 13.72 -15.58
N GLY A 120 2.80 13.01 -14.57
CA GLY A 120 1.87 11.88 -14.77
C GLY A 120 0.59 12.31 -15.51
N GLU A 121 -0.15 11.36 -16.06
CA GLU A 121 -1.40 11.60 -16.79
C GLU A 121 -2.41 12.43 -15.99
N SER A 122 -2.50 12.17 -14.69
CA SER A 122 -3.32 12.91 -13.73
C SER A 122 -2.58 14.08 -13.05
N GLY A 123 -1.37 14.40 -13.49
CA GLY A 123 -0.51 15.41 -12.88
C GLY A 123 -0.85 16.84 -13.28
N LEU A 124 -0.38 17.81 -12.50
CA LEU A 124 -0.69 19.23 -12.63
C LEU A 124 -0.31 19.85 -13.99
N LEU A 125 0.67 19.28 -14.71
CA LEU A 125 1.08 19.75 -16.03
C LEU A 125 0.16 19.26 -17.16
N ASN A 126 -0.67 18.25 -16.89
CA ASN A 126 -1.47 17.58 -17.91
C ASN A 126 -2.98 17.82 -17.78
N ILE A 127 -3.46 18.24 -16.60
CA ILE A 127 -4.88 18.46 -16.33
C ILE A 127 -5.33 19.89 -16.61
N GLY A 128 -6.64 20.09 -16.75
CA GLY A 128 -7.25 21.42 -16.95
C GLY A 128 -6.94 22.07 -18.29
N TYR A 129 -7.32 23.34 -18.41
CA TYR A 129 -7.14 24.11 -19.65
C TYR A 129 -5.66 24.37 -19.92
N PRO A 130 -5.18 24.19 -21.17
CA PRO A 130 -3.77 24.45 -21.50
C PRO A 130 -3.31 25.87 -21.14
N SER A 131 -4.20 26.85 -21.20
CA SER A 131 -3.92 28.25 -20.82
C SER A 131 -3.78 28.50 -19.32
N GLU A 132 -4.21 27.54 -18.47
CA GLU A 132 -4.14 27.61 -17.00
C GLU A 132 -3.00 26.75 -16.43
N ARG A 133 -2.38 25.90 -17.24
CA ARG A 133 -1.35 24.97 -16.80
C ARG A 133 -0.09 25.69 -16.34
N PRO A 134 0.51 25.24 -15.24
CA PRO A 134 1.76 25.81 -14.77
C PRO A 134 2.94 25.38 -15.65
N THR A 135 4.03 26.14 -15.56
CA THR A 135 5.34 25.75 -16.06
C THR A 135 6.19 25.21 -14.92
N PHE A 136 6.95 24.14 -15.18
CA PHE A 136 7.79 23.48 -14.17
C PHE A 136 9.26 23.84 -14.35
N SER A 137 9.90 24.32 -13.28
CA SER A 137 11.35 24.53 -13.16
C SER A 137 11.97 23.49 -12.24
N SER A 138 12.60 22.47 -12.83
CA SER A 138 13.22 21.36 -12.07
C SER A 138 14.33 21.84 -11.14
N SER A 139 15.17 22.79 -11.59
CA SER A 139 16.28 23.32 -10.79
C SER A 139 15.82 24.09 -9.56
N ARG A 140 14.63 24.70 -9.63
CA ARG A 140 14.02 25.46 -8.53
C ARG A 140 13.03 24.63 -7.73
N ARG A 141 12.72 23.40 -8.15
CA ARG A 141 11.63 22.58 -7.60
C ARG A 141 10.33 23.37 -7.47
N ARG A 142 9.94 24.07 -8.57
CA ARG A 142 8.90 25.08 -8.52
C ARG A 142 8.00 25.01 -9.75
N LEU A 143 6.71 25.22 -9.52
CA LEU A 143 5.68 25.47 -10.52
C LEU A 143 5.32 26.96 -10.54
N ASP A 144 5.17 27.51 -11.74
CA ASP A 144 4.73 28.89 -11.97
C ASP A 144 3.46 28.88 -12.82
N TRP A 145 2.33 29.34 -12.26
CA TRP A 145 1.07 29.48 -12.99
C TRP A 145 0.98 30.81 -13.73
N PRO A 146 0.21 30.88 -14.85
CA PRO A 146 0.06 32.09 -15.62
C PRO A 146 -0.57 33.26 -14.85
N ASN A 147 -1.36 32.97 -13.80
CA ASN A 147 -1.96 33.98 -12.92
C ASN A 147 -1.03 34.49 -11.81
N GLY A 148 0.22 34.03 -11.79
CA GLY A 148 1.23 34.43 -10.80
C GLY A 148 1.30 33.59 -9.55
N ALA A 149 0.44 32.54 -9.41
CA ALA A 149 0.55 31.60 -8.31
C ALA A 149 1.82 30.74 -8.45
N VAL A 150 2.33 30.24 -7.33
CA VAL A 150 3.58 29.48 -7.25
C VAL A 150 3.38 28.23 -6.43
N GLY A 151 3.82 27.08 -6.96
CA GLY A 151 3.90 25.81 -6.24
C GLY A 151 5.35 25.46 -5.91
N HIS A 152 5.61 25.03 -4.69
CA HIS A 152 6.91 24.53 -4.26
C HIS A 152 6.82 23.05 -3.92
N ILE A 153 7.83 22.29 -4.37
CA ILE A 153 7.89 20.83 -4.17
C ILE A 153 8.81 20.52 -2.99
N PHE A 154 8.29 19.70 -2.07
CA PHE A 154 8.98 19.19 -0.90
C PHE A 154 8.93 17.67 -0.87
N THR A 155 9.81 17.06 -0.11
CA THR A 155 9.86 15.62 0.09
C THR A 155 9.73 15.27 1.57
N ALA A 156 9.10 14.16 1.87
CA ALA A 156 9.01 13.66 3.23
C ALA A 156 10.33 13.05 3.76
N GLU A 157 11.34 12.95 2.90
CA GLU A 157 12.71 12.60 3.29
C GLU A 157 13.43 13.77 3.98
N ASP A 158 13.02 15.02 3.69
CA ASP A 158 13.57 16.24 4.28
C ASP A 158 12.45 17.11 4.91
N PRO A 159 11.98 16.75 6.12
CA PRO A 159 10.94 17.50 6.82
C PRO A 159 11.33 18.95 7.11
N ASP A 160 12.63 19.24 7.27
CA ASP A 160 13.12 20.55 7.66
C ASP A 160 13.06 21.57 6.52
N GLY A 161 13.01 21.12 5.26
CA GLY A 161 12.77 21.97 4.10
C GLY A 161 11.46 22.76 4.17
N LEU A 162 10.47 22.28 4.96
CA LEU A 162 9.20 22.96 5.22
C LEU A 162 9.29 24.07 6.29
N ARG A 163 10.43 24.21 6.98
CA ARG A 163 10.64 25.27 7.98
C ARG A 163 11.07 26.55 7.26
N GLY A 164 10.33 27.61 7.43
CA GLY A 164 10.59 28.93 6.83
C GLY A 164 9.57 29.34 5.78
N PRO A 165 9.31 28.58 4.72
CA PRO A 165 8.28 28.92 3.75
C PRO A 165 6.89 29.05 4.37
N GLN A 166 5.97 29.78 3.65
CA GLN A 166 4.59 29.97 4.07
C GLN A 166 3.68 29.68 2.90
N PHE A 167 2.56 29.00 3.16
CA PHE A 167 1.61 28.54 2.14
C PHE A 167 0.17 28.85 2.55
N ASP A 168 -0.68 29.03 1.55
CA ASP A 168 -2.14 29.20 1.68
C ASP A 168 -2.91 27.95 1.27
N ALA A 169 -2.24 26.99 0.61
CA ALA A 169 -2.78 25.67 0.34
C ALA A 169 -1.64 24.62 0.25
N ALA A 170 -1.95 23.36 0.55
CA ALA A 170 -1.00 22.27 0.40
C ALA A 170 -1.68 20.97 -0.05
N TRP A 171 -0.96 20.19 -0.85
CA TRP A 171 -1.32 18.81 -1.19
C TRP A 171 -0.19 17.88 -0.80
N ALA A 172 -0.51 16.90 0.04
CA ALA A 172 0.36 15.86 0.55
C ALA A 172 -0.06 14.51 -0.06
N ASP A 173 0.76 13.94 -0.95
CA ASP A 173 0.43 12.69 -1.65
C ASP A 173 1.13 11.47 -1.02
N GLU A 174 0.41 10.35 -0.99
CA GLU A 174 0.83 9.05 -0.43
C GLU A 174 1.41 9.14 0.99
N PHE A 175 0.70 9.84 1.88
CA PHE A 175 1.11 10.12 3.26
C PHE A 175 1.59 8.90 4.04
N CYS A 176 0.92 7.74 3.90
CA CYS A 176 1.30 6.52 4.60
C CYS A 176 2.61 5.87 4.09
N ALA A 177 3.15 6.34 2.97
CA ALA A 177 4.44 5.88 2.44
C ALA A 177 5.63 6.73 2.90
N TRP A 178 5.40 7.85 3.57
CA TRP A 178 6.44 8.79 3.96
C TRP A 178 7.41 8.22 4.98
N ALA A 179 8.69 8.58 4.85
CA ALA A 179 9.74 8.18 5.80
C ALA A 179 9.54 8.82 7.18
N TYR A 180 9.13 10.11 7.22
CA TYR A 180 8.94 10.89 8.45
C TYR A 180 7.56 11.56 8.46
N PRO A 181 6.44 10.80 8.51
CA PRO A 181 5.10 11.35 8.31
C PRO A 181 4.67 12.33 9.39
N GLU A 182 4.97 12.06 10.66
CA GLU A 182 4.56 12.93 11.79
C GLU A 182 5.33 14.26 11.77
N GLN A 183 6.63 14.20 11.56
CA GLN A 183 7.48 15.41 11.54
C GLN A 183 7.17 16.27 10.32
N THR A 184 7.04 15.66 9.13
CA THR A 184 6.71 16.36 7.88
C THR A 184 5.34 17.02 7.98
N LEU A 185 4.33 16.30 8.46
CA LEU A 185 2.99 16.85 8.63
C LEU A 185 2.96 17.99 9.65
N SER A 186 3.70 17.87 10.75
CA SER A 186 3.81 18.94 11.74
C SER A 186 4.41 20.22 11.16
N ASN A 187 5.52 20.10 10.43
CA ASN A 187 6.16 21.24 9.78
C ASN A 187 5.27 21.84 8.68
N LEU A 188 4.59 21.01 7.90
CA LEU A 188 3.66 21.47 6.85
C LEU A 188 2.49 22.26 7.45
N ARG A 189 1.89 21.79 8.55
CA ARG A 189 0.80 22.51 9.25
C ARG A 189 1.27 23.86 9.79
N LEU A 190 2.49 23.95 10.30
CA LEU A 190 3.08 25.23 10.74
C LEU A 190 3.39 26.18 9.56
N ALA A 191 3.69 25.62 8.38
CA ALA A 191 3.93 26.40 7.16
C ALA A 191 2.62 26.91 6.52
N LEU A 192 1.48 26.28 6.78
CA LEU A 192 0.15 26.68 6.32
C LEU A 192 -0.40 27.83 7.19
N ARG A 193 0.00 29.06 6.87
CA ARG A 193 -0.33 30.28 7.65
C ARG A 193 -0.54 31.53 6.79
N LEU A 194 -0.72 31.38 5.48
CA LEU A 194 -1.05 32.49 4.60
C LEU A 194 -2.55 32.51 4.26
N GLY A 195 -3.05 33.74 4.02
CA GLY A 195 -4.46 33.96 3.69
C GLY A 195 -5.39 33.73 4.89
N ASP A 196 -6.67 33.92 4.64
CA ASP A 196 -7.70 33.84 5.70
C ASP A 196 -8.09 32.38 6.04
N TYR A 197 -7.90 31.45 5.07
CA TYR A 197 -8.34 30.07 5.21
C TYR A 197 -7.35 29.11 4.53
N PRO A 198 -6.20 28.82 5.17
CA PRO A 198 -5.25 27.85 4.63
C PRO A 198 -5.78 26.41 4.76
N GLN A 199 -5.64 25.63 3.69
CA GLN A 199 -6.22 24.29 3.59
C GLN A 199 -5.16 23.26 3.17
N LEU A 200 -5.34 22.02 3.64
CA LEU A 200 -4.48 20.88 3.36
C LEU A 200 -5.31 19.70 2.84
N VAL A 201 -4.96 19.18 1.67
CA VAL A 201 -5.43 17.88 1.18
C VAL A 201 -4.34 16.83 1.40
N ILE A 202 -4.71 15.70 1.96
CA ILE A 202 -3.86 14.53 2.16
C ILE A 202 -4.47 13.36 1.41
N THR A 203 -3.73 12.78 0.49
CA THR A 203 -4.12 11.59 -0.28
C THR A 203 -3.25 10.41 0.13
N THR A 204 -3.85 9.24 0.35
CA THR A 204 -3.07 8.04 0.69
C THR A 204 -3.87 6.75 0.51
N THR A 205 -3.18 5.66 0.18
CA THR A 205 -3.66 4.31 0.46
C THR A 205 -3.48 4.07 1.97
N PRO A 206 -4.53 3.71 2.70
CA PRO A 206 -4.45 3.58 4.15
C PRO A 206 -3.50 2.45 4.57
N ARG A 207 -2.66 2.72 5.57
CA ARG A 207 -1.82 1.72 6.24
C ARG A 207 -1.93 1.91 7.76
N PRO A 208 -1.82 0.85 8.55
CA PRO A 208 -1.96 0.92 10.01
C PRO A 208 -0.73 1.54 10.69
N ILE A 209 -0.37 2.78 10.31
CA ILE A 209 0.71 3.54 10.94
C ILE A 209 0.17 4.50 12.00
N SER A 210 0.96 4.72 13.06
CA SER A 210 0.61 5.63 14.17
C SER A 210 0.27 7.03 13.69
N ALA A 211 1.00 7.54 12.69
CA ALA A 211 0.77 8.86 12.12
C ALA A 211 -0.64 9.01 11.51
N LEU A 212 -1.14 8.02 10.76
CA LEU A 212 -2.49 8.04 10.22
C LEU A 212 -3.54 7.94 11.33
N LYS A 213 -3.33 7.04 12.31
CA LYS A 213 -4.22 6.90 13.47
C LYS A 213 -4.36 8.21 14.26
N ASN A 214 -3.24 8.92 14.46
CA ASN A 214 -3.22 10.21 15.13
C ASN A 214 -3.88 11.30 14.29
N LEU A 215 -3.63 11.32 12.97
CA LEU A 215 -4.27 12.26 12.04
C LEU A 215 -5.80 12.10 12.06
N MET A 216 -6.31 10.87 12.02
CA MET A 216 -7.75 10.59 12.02
C MET A 216 -8.47 11.05 13.30
N LYS A 217 -7.76 11.29 14.39
CA LYS A 217 -8.30 11.87 15.64
C LYS A 217 -8.31 13.40 15.67
N THR A 218 -7.76 14.05 14.63
CA THR A 218 -7.67 15.53 14.56
C THR A 218 -9.07 16.14 14.41
N LYS A 219 -9.38 17.14 15.23
CA LYS A 219 -10.63 17.91 15.11
C LYS A 219 -10.65 18.73 13.81
N GLY A 220 -11.81 18.79 13.15
CA GLY A 220 -11.96 19.51 11.89
C GLY A 220 -11.35 18.80 10.68
N LEU A 221 -11.05 17.51 10.81
CA LEU A 221 -10.64 16.65 9.71
C LEU A 221 -11.87 16.19 8.93
N LEU A 222 -11.88 16.44 7.62
CA LEU A 222 -12.82 15.82 6.68
C LEU A 222 -12.19 14.53 6.16
N ILE A 223 -12.92 13.42 6.20
CA ILE A 223 -12.45 12.13 5.67
C ILE A 223 -13.37 11.70 4.53
N SER A 224 -12.78 11.44 3.37
CA SER A 224 -13.44 10.77 2.24
C SER A 224 -12.79 9.42 1.97
N ARG A 225 -13.59 8.46 1.45
CA ARG A 225 -13.11 7.13 1.10
C ARG A 225 -13.53 6.78 -0.31
N GLY A 226 -12.59 6.20 -1.08
CA GLY A 226 -12.84 5.71 -2.43
C GLY A 226 -12.19 4.36 -2.67
N SER A 227 -12.94 3.44 -3.27
CA SER A 227 -12.42 2.12 -3.66
C SER A 227 -11.83 2.17 -5.08
N THR A 228 -11.02 1.16 -5.41
CA THR A 228 -10.58 0.90 -6.80
C THR A 228 -11.77 0.66 -7.73
N ALA A 229 -12.81 -0.03 -7.22
CA ALA A 229 -14.02 -0.33 -7.97
C ALA A 229 -14.79 0.94 -8.37
N ASP A 230 -14.77 1.99 -7.53
CA ASP A 230 -15.39 3.29 -7.89
C ASP A 230 -14.78 3.92 -9.14
N ASN A 231 -13.59 3.49 -9.55
CA ASN A 231 -12.86 3.99 -10.73
C ASN A 231 -12.77 2.96 -11.86
N ALA A 232 -13.59 1.92 -11.86
CA ALA A 232 -13.53 0.80 -12.79
C ALA A 232 -13.45 1.24 -14.26
N ASP A 233 -14.25 2.23 -14.64
CA ASP A 233 -14.36 2.72 -16.04
C ASP A 233 -13.06 3.34 -16.58
N ASN A 234 -12.16 3.77 -15.69
CA ASN A 234 -10.86 4.37 -16.07
C ASN A 234 -9.69 3.41 -15.86
N LEU A 235 -9.95 2.15 -15.53
CA LEU A 235 -8.92 1.13 -15.31
C LEU A 235 -8.95 0.10 -16.44
N ALA A 236 -7.81 -0.56 -16.69
CA ALA A 236 -7.77 -1.63 -17.67
C ALA A 236 -8.78 -2.74 -17.30
N PRO A 237 -9.60 -3.24 -18.24
CA PRO A 237 -10.66 -4.21 -17.94
C PRO A 237 -10.19 -5.46 -17.17
N ASN A 238 -8.98 -5.94 -17.48
CA ASN A 238 -8.42 -7.13 -16.84
C ASN A 238 -7.77 -6.83 -15.48
N PHE A 239 -7.58 -5.55 -15.12
CA PHE A 239 -6.92 -5.17 -13.87
C PHE A 239 -7.78 -5.53 -12.66
N LEU A 240 -9.05 -5.14 -12.68
CA LEU A 240 -9.98 -5.40 -11.56
C LEU A 240 -10.19 -6.89 -11.34
N SER A 241 -10.42 -7.67 -12.41
CA SER A 241 -10.61 -9.12 -12.29
C SER A 241 -9.36 -9.82 -11.77
N ALA A 242 -8.16 -9.41 -12.23
CA ALA A 242 -6.91 -9.96 -11.72
C ALA A 242 -6.66 -9.60 -10.25
N MET A 243 -7.01 -8.38 -9.84
CA MET A 243 -6.89 -7.95 -8.46
C MET A 243 -7.92 -8.63 -7.55
N GLU A 244 -9.16 -8.79 -8.01
CA GLU A 244 -10.20 -9.53 -7.27
C GLU A 244 -9.83 -11.01 -7.12
N GLU A 245 -9.28 -11.63 -8.17
CA GLU A 245 -8.78 -13.03 -8.09
C GLU A 245 -7.61 -13.17 -7.10
N ALA A 246 -6.72 -12.17 -7.04
CA ALA A 246 -5.53 -12.24 -6.19
C ALA A 246 -5.81 -11.84 -4.74
N TYR A 247 -6.69 -10.87 -4.52
CA TYR A 247 -6.86 -10.20 -3.21
C TYR A 247 -8.31 -10.15 -2.71
N GLY A 248 -9.29 -10.62 -3.50
CA GLY A 248 -10.71 -10.59 -3.14
C GLY A 248 -10.99 -11.28 -1.81
N GLY A 249 -11.76 -10.63 -0.95
CA GLY A 249 -12.10 -11.13 0.38
C GLY A 249 -10.97 -11.09 1.42
N THR A 250 -9.74 -10.71 1.04
CA THR A 250 -8.60 -10.63 1.97
C THR A 250 -8.55 -9.25 2.66
N ARG A 251 -7.86 -9.20 3.81
CA ARG A 251 -7.55 -7.95 4.50
C ARG A 251 -6.75 -6.98 3.61
N LEU A 252 -5.74 -7.50 2.93
CA LEU A 252 -4.92 -6.71 2.01
C LEU A 252 -5.75 -6.16 0.85
N GLY A 253 -6.71 -6.95 0.32
CA GLY A 253 -7.66 -6.48 -0.69
C GLY A 253 -8.55 -5.35 -0.19
N ARG A 254 -9.11 -5.46 1.01
CA ARG A 254 -9.90 -4.38 1.62
C ARG A 254 -9.08 -3.11 1.82
N GLN A 255 -7.82 -3.23 2.24
CA GLN A 255 -6.93 -2.09 2.41
C GLN A 255 -6.49 -1.50 1.06
N GLU A 256 -5.91 -2.31 0.16
CA GLU A 256 -5.28 -1.84 -1.09
C GLU A 256 -6.29 -1.52 -2.20
N LEU A 257 -7.44 -2.21 -2.23
CA LEU A 257 -8.49 -1.98 -3.23
C LEU A 257 -9.69 -1.25 -2.64
N GLY A 258 -10.12 -1.58 -1.43
CA GLY A 258 -11.25 -0.94 -0.77
C GLY A 258 -10.92 0.43 -0.17
N GLY A 259 -9.64 0.76 0.04
CA GLY A 259 -9.25 1.98 0.73
C GLY A 259 -9.68 2.01 2.20
N GLU A 260 -9.90 0.82 2.80
CA GLU A 260 -10.32 0.69 4.19
C GLU A 260 -9.13 0.85 5.13
N TYR A 261 -9.31 1.65 6.17
CA TYR A 261 -8.39 1.67 7.31
C TYR A 261 -8.76 0.54 8.28
N ILE A 262 -7.93 -0.48 8.33
CA ILE A 262 -8.17 -1.64 9.18
C ILE A 262 -7.24 -1.53 10.40
N GLU A 263 -7.86 -1.27 11.55
CA GLU A 263 -7.16 -1.15 12.83
C GLU A 263 -6.98 -2.54 13.46
N ASP A 264 -5.99 -3.32 12.98
CA ASP A 264 -5.41 -4.41 13.74
C ASP A 264 -4.06 -3.98 14.28
N LEU A 265 -3.55 -4.67 15.29
CA LEU A 265 -2.29 -4.38 16.01
C LEU A 265 -1.25 -3.76 15.07
N ASP A 266 -0.76 -2.58 15.38
CA ASP A 266 0.10 -1.72 14.55
C ASP A 266 1.15 -2.53 13.78
N GLY A 267 0.90 -2.81 12.49
CA GLY A 267 1.80 -3.51 11.59
C GLY A 267 1.76 -5.05 11.60
N ALA A 268 0.91 -5.70 12.42
CA ALA A 268 0.77 -7.15 12.42
C ALA A 268 0.28 -7.69 11.07
N LEU A 269 0.97 -8.67 10.53
CA LEU A 269 0.56 -9.38 9.31
C LEU A 269 -0.47 -10.47 9.61
N TRP A 270 -0.48 -11.02 10.82
CA TRP A 270 -1.43 -12.03 11.29
C TRP A 270 -2.25 -11.50 12.46
N SER A 271 -3.58 -11.63 12.37
CA SER A 271 -4.48 -11.42 13.52
C SER A 271 -4.62 -12.71 14.33
N ARG A 272 -4.96 -12.58 15.62
CA ARG A 272 -5.25 -13.77 16.46
C ARG A 272 -6.42 -14.58 15.92
N ASP A 273 -7.44 -13.91 15.38
CA ASP A 273 -8.59 -14.58 14.77
C ASP A 273 -8.19 -15.41 13.54
N MET A 274 -7.28 -14.89 12.70
CA MET A 274 -6.74 -15.60 11.54
C MET A 274 -5.97 -16.86 11.98
N LEU A 275 -5.11 -16.76 13.00
CA LEU A 275 -4.33 -17.88 13.52
C LEU A 275 -5.26 -18.93 14.15
N THR A 276 -6.27 -18.52 14.91
CA THR A 276 -7.27 -19.41 15.48
C THR A 276 -8.07 -20.14 14.39
N ALA A 277 -8.47 -19.45 13.33
CA ALA A 277 -9.18 -20.04 12.20
C ALA A 277 -8.31 -21.02 11.39
N ALA A 278 -6.98 -20.87 11.43
CA ALA A 278 -6.05 -21.78 10.77
C ALA A 278 -5.84 -23.09 11.54
N CYS A 279 -6.18 -23.16 12.84
CA CYS A 279 -6.02 -24.37 13.64
C CYS A 279 -7.03 -25.45 13.22
N ILE A 280 -6.55 -26.68 13.07
CA ILE A 280 -7.35 -27.87 12.77
C ILE A 280 -6.98 -29.02 13.69
N ASP A 281 -7.97 -29.87 14.03
CA ASP A 281 -7.78 -31.01 14.93
C ASP A 281 -7.27 -32.26 14.21
N VAL A 282 -7.39 -32.33 12.90
CA VAL A 282 -7.07 -33.54 12.12
C VAL A 282 -5.91 -33.24 11.17
N GLN A 283 -4.83 -33.99 11.36
CA GLN A 283 -3.68 -33.93 10.47
C GLN A 283 -3.95 -34.72 9.18
N PRO A 284 -3.82 -34.07 7.99
CA PRO A 284 -3.98 -34.78 6.72
C PRO A 284 -2.74 -35.59 6.35
N VAL A 285 -2.92 -36.56 5.47
CA VAL A 285 -1.79 -37.20 4.77
C VAL A 285 -1.26 -36.21 3.73
N CYS A 286 0.02 -35.85 3.84
CA CYS A 286 0.64 -34.88 2.98
C CYS A 286 1.33 -35.53 1.78
N ASP A 287 1.20 -34.93 0.59
CA ASP A 287 1.90 -35.36 -0.63
C ASP A 287 3.40 -35.04 -0.59
N LYS A 288 3.75 -34.11 0.28
CA LYS A 288 5.11 -33.64 0.47
C LYS A 288 5.30 -33.10 1.88
N VAL A 289 6.40 -33.47 2.53
CA VAL A 289 6.79 -32.96 3.86
C VAL A 289 8.19 -32.37 3.80
N ILE A 290 8.40 -31.22 4.40
CA ILE A 290 9.72 -30.59 4.53
C ILE A 290 9.95 -30.09 5.94
N LEU A 291 11.22 -30.00 6.33
CA LEU A 291 11.65 -29.30 7.54
C LEU A 291 12.34 -28.00 7.13
N ALA A 292 11.81 -26.85 7.53
CA ALA A 292 12.47 -25.56 7.34
C ALA A 292 13.27 -25.17 8.59
N ILE A 293 14.46 -24.63 8.37
CA ILE A 293 15.38 -24.21 9.42
C ILE A 293 15.77 -22.76 9.23
N ASP A 294 15.60 -21.97 10.29
CA ASP A 294 16.21 -20.64 10.47
C ASP A 294 17.27 -20.73 11.57
N PRO A 295 18.56 -20.87 11.22
CA PRO A 295 19.61 -21.12 12.19
C PRO A 295 20.04 -19.82 12.88
N PRO A 296 20.42 -19.85 14.19
CA PRO A 296 20.92 -18.66 14.88
C PRO A 296 22.26 -18.19 14.31
N VAL A 297 22.43 -16.87 14.24
CA VAL A 297 23.67 -16.24 13.74
C VAL A 297 24.85 -16.39 14.75
N THR A 298 24.52 -16.49 16.03
CA THR A 298 25.51 -16.57 17.13
C THR A 298 25.37 -17.87 17.91
N SER A 299 26.48 -18.38 18.44
CA SER A 299 26.50 -19.59 19.30
C SER A 299 26.67 -19.19 20.77
N GLY A 300 25.81 -19.70 21.67
CA GLY A 300 25.92 -19.50 23.12
C GLY A 300 24.58 -19.63 23.86
N GLN A 301 24.61 -19.66 25.20
CA GLN A 301 23.41 -19.77 26.05
C GLN A 301 22.43 -18.60 25.95
N ARG A 302 22.84 -17.49 25.34
CA ARG A 302 22.02 -16.28 25.06
C ARG A 302 21.82 -16.05 23.57
N SER A 303 22.09 -17.08 22.73
CA SER A 303 21.84 -17.00 21.29
C SER A 303 20.35 -17.02 20.98
N ASP A 304 19.99 -16.47 19.84
CA ASP A 304 18.66 -16.62 19.25
C ASP A 304 18.30 -18.11 19.12
N ALA A 305 17.01 -18.41 18.99
CA ALA A 305 16.54 -19.77 18.81
C ALA A 305 16.95 -20.28 17.41
N CYS A 306 16.98 -21.60 17.24
CA CYS A 306 17.01 -22.22 15.92
C CYS A 306 15.57 -22.56 15.55
N GLY A 307 14.96 -21.82 14.65
CA GLY A 307 13.62 -22.09 14.16
C GLY A 307 13.58 -23.39 13.37
N LEU A 308 12.75 -24.34 13.80
CA LEU A 308 12.57 -25.66 13.19
C LEU A 308 11.09 -25.92 12.96
N ILE A 309 10.62 -25.76 11.73
CA ILE A 309 9.21 -25.94 11.38
C ILE A 309 9.04 -27.07 10.38
N VAL A 310 8.29 -28.09 10.77
CA VAL A 310 7.85 -29.16 9.88
C VAL A 310 6.54 -28.74 9.22
N ALA A 311 6.51 -28.75 7.90
CA ALA A 311 5.34 -28.43 7.13
C ALA A 311 5.10 -29.42 5.99
N GLY A 312 3.83 -29.73 5.74
CA GLY A 312 3.39 -30.59 4.67
C GLY A 312 2.55 -29.86 3.64
N ARG A 313 2.43 -30.40 2.44
CA ARG A 313 1.56 -29.92 1.37
C ARG A 313 0.59 -31.01 0.96
N VAL A 314 -0.67 -30.61 0.73
CA VAL A 314 -1.71 -31.43 0.10
C VAL A 314 -2.19 -30.73 -1.16
N GLY A 315 -2.25 -31.48 -2.27
CA GLY A 315 -2.69 -30.98 -3.56
C GLY A 315 -1.60 -30.26 -4.35
N GLU A 316 -1.97 -29.81 -5.55
CA GLU A 316 -1.08 -29.10 -6.49
C GLU A 316 -1.72 -27.83 -7.03
N GLY A 317 -0.90 -26.92 -7.56
CA GLY A 317 -1.34 -25.70 -8.19
C GLY A 317 -1.97 -24.69 -7.22
N ARG A 318 -3.03 -24.03 -7.66
CA ARG A 318 -3.70 -22.95 -6.91
C ARG A 318 -4.49 -23.46 -5.70
N ASP A 319 -4.97 -24.70 -5.73
CA ASP A 319 -5.76 -25.31 -4.65
C ASP A 319 -4.91 -26.01 -3.62
N ALA A 320 -3.60 -26.03 -3.79
CA ALA A 320 -2.68 -26.63 -2.82
C ALA A 320 -2.76 -25.91 -1.47
N LYS A 321 -2.72 -26.71 -0.40
CA LYS A 321 -2.73 -26.23 0.98
C LYS A 321 -1.46 -26.66 1.70
N ALA A 322 -0.97 -25.82 2.59
CA ALA A 322 0.13 -26.14 3.50
C ALA A 322 -0.41 -26.43 4.91
N PHE A 323 0.23 -27.35 5.57
CA PHE A 323 -0.12 -27.77 6.92
C PHE A 323 1.14 -27.71 7.79
N ILE A 324 1.10 -26.93 8.85
CA ILE A 324 2.15 -26.87 9.85
C ILE A 324 1.94 -28.07 10.77
N LEU A 325 2.87 -28.99 10.74
CA LEU A 325 2.75 -30.29 11.41
C LEU A 325 3.38 -30.28 12.80
N GLN A 326 4.51 -29.57 12.94
CA GLN A 326 5.20 -29.46 14.23
C GLN A 326 6.10 -28.21 14.28
N ASP A 327 6.10 -27.51 15.42
CA ASP A 327 7.16 -26.62 15.87
C ASP A 327 8.16 -27.41 16.72
N GLY A 328 9.36 -27.60 16.19
CA GLY A 328 10.45 -28.31 16.87
C GLY A 328 11.58 -27.38 17.26
N THR A 329 11.34 -26.08 17.30
CA THR A 329 12.32 -25.01 17.58
C THR A 329 13.08 -25.29 18.88
N VAL A 330 14.40 -25.10 18.84
CA VAL A 330 15.29 -25.30 20.00
C VAL A 330 16.06 -24.02 20.31
N GLN A 331 16.26 -23.77 21.60
CA GLN A 331 16.98 -22.59 22.09
C GLN A 331 18.23 -23.00 22.89
N GLY A 332 19.28 -22.14 22.81
CA GLY A 332 20.49 -22.30 23.60
C GLY A 332 21.31 -23.56 23.27
N ARG A 333 21.15 -24.13 22.07
CA ARG A 333 21.89 -25.30 21.62
C ARG A 333 23.16 -24.94 20.85
N SER A 334 24.16 -25.78 20.93
CA SER A 334 25.34 -25.72 20.08
C SER A 334 24.98 -26.04 18.62
N PRO A 335 25.82 -25.71 17.63
CA PRO A 335 25.59 -26.07 16.23
C PRO A 335 25.29 -27.55 16.03
N GLU A 336 26.05 -28.42 16.65
CA GLU A 336 25.79 -29.87 16.63
C GLU A 336 24.46 -30.22 17.32
N GLY A 337 24.08 -29.49 18.38
CA GLY A 337 22.87 -29.75 19.16
C GLY A 337 21.59 -29.45 18.40
N TRP A 338 21.52 -28.30 17.70
CA TRP A 338 20.35 -28.00 16.86
C TRP A 338 20.31 -28.86 15.59
N ALA A 339 21.49 -29.19 15.01
CA ALA A 339 21.53 -30.08 13.84
C ALA A 339 21.02 -31.50 14.16
N LYS A 340 21.39 -32.06 15.33
CA LYS A 340 20.85 -33.34 15.79
C LYS A 340 19.33 -33.28 15.99
N ALA A 341 18.82 -32.19 16.57
CA ALA A 341 17.38 -32.01 16.73
C ALA A 341 16.66 -31.90 15.36
N ALA A 342 17.22 -31.16 14.42
CA ALA A 342 16.67 -31.02 13.08
C ALA A 342 16.62 -32.34 12.32
N ILE A 343 17.71 -33.13 12.37
CA ILE A 343 17.79 -34.43 11.69
C ILE A 343 16.81 -35.41 12.32
N ALA A 344 16.75 -35.50 13.65
CA ALA A 344 15.79 -36.37 14.33
C ALA A 344 14.35 -36.03 13.97
N LEU A 345 14.04 -34.71 13.87
CA LEU A 345 12.72 -34.25 13.48
C LEU A 345 12.41 -34.59 12.02
N ALA A 346 13.37 -34.36 11.10
CA ALA A 346 13.22 -34.71 9.70
C ALA A 346 13.03 -36.21 9.46
N GLN A 347 13.73 -37.04 10.20
CA GLN A 347 13.58 -38.51 10.15
C GLN A 347 12.24 -38.96 10.72
N TYR A 348 11.80 -38.40 11.85
CA TYR A 348 10.50 -38.71 12.46
C TYR A 348 9.31 -38.43 11.52
N TRP A 349 9.38 -37.31 10.78
CA TRP A 349 8.36 -36.90 9.86
C TRP A 349 8.57 -37.40 8.43
N GLU A 350 9.58 -38.23 8.19
CA GLU A 350 9.95 -38.71 6.85
C GLU A 350 10.06 -37.54 5.83
N ALA A 351 10.69 -36.43 6.25
CA ALA A 351 10.75 -35.23 5.44
C ALA A 351 11.55 -35.45 4.14
N ASP A 352 11.01 -35.01 3.01
CA ASP A 352 11.67 -35.14 1.70
C ASP A 352 13.03 -34.44 1.64
N TYR A 353 13.17 -33.32 2.38
CA TYR A 353 14.42 -32.58 2.53
C TYR A 353 14.34 -31.55 3.64
N ILE A 354 15.51 -31.08 4.06
CA ILE A 354 15.67 -29.93 4.94
C ILE A 354 15.86 -28.67 4.08
N LEU A 355 15.06 -27.62 4.34
CA LEU A 355 15.18 -26.30 3.74
C LEU A 355 15.91 -25.37 4.71
N ALA A 356 17.11 -24.93 4.39
CA ALA A 356 17.94 -24.12 5.30
C ALA A 356 18.18 -22.71 4.76
N GLU A 357 17.94 -21.67 5.57
CA GLU A 357 18.35 -20.29 5.25
C GLU A 357 19.87 -20.15 5.36
N THR A 358 20.49 -19.50 4.35
CA THR A 358 21.94 -19.47 4.18
C THR A 358 22.52 -18.06 4.03
N ASN A 359 21.83 -17.01 4.52
CA ASN A 359 22.25 -15.63 4.35
C ASN A 359 23.56 -15.26 5.05
N GLN A 360 23.81 -15.80 6.24
CA GLN A 360 25.04 -15.60 6.98
C GLN A 360 25.63 -16.97 7.37
N GLY A 361 26.65 -17.39 6.66
CA GLY A 361 27.31 -18.66 6.93
C GLY A 361 26.69 -19.88 6.22
N GLY A 362 26.13 -19.72 5.02
CA GLY A 362 25.36 -20.74 4.29
C GLY A 362 26.04 -22.09 4.09
N GLU A 363 27.32 -22.13 3.81
CA GLU A 363 28.09 -23.37 3.75
C GLU A 363 28.25 -24.01 5.13
N LEU A 364 28.32 -23.21 6.20
CA LEU A 364 28.42 -23.70 7.56
C LEU A 364 27.18 -24.47 7.99
N VAL A 365 25.97 -23.95 7.73
CA VAL A 365 24.70 -24.64 8.09
C VAL A 365 24.61 -26.00 7.41
N SER A 366 24.84 -26.03 6.10
CA SER A 366 24.85 -27.29 5.34
C SER A 366 25.95 -28.25 5.81
N SER A 367 27.12 -27.74 6.19
CA SER A 367 28.24 -28.54 6.67
C SER A 367 27.95 -29.17 8.05
N VAL A 368 27.33 -28.40 8.96
CA VAL A 368 26.96 -28.88 10.30
C VAL A 368 25.88 -29.96 10.18
N LEU A 369 24.87 -29.80 9.35
CA LEU A 369 23.84 -30.82 9.12
C LEU A 369 24.45 -32.08 8.51
N ARG A 370 25.31 -31.99 7.48
CA ARG A 370 25.98 -33.13 6.86
C ARG A 370 26.99 -33.81 7.75
N ALA A 371 27.56 -33.11 8.72
CA ALA A 371 28.43 -33.74 9.72
C ALA A 371 27.68 -34.70 10.66
N VAL A 372 26.37 -34.45 10.87
CA VAL A 372 25.49 -35.30 11.67
C VAL A 372 24.88 -36.42 10.82
N ASP A 373 24.35 -36.09 9.64
CA ASP A 373 23.82 -37.07 8.68
C ASP A 373 24.16 -36.66 7.23
N PRO A 374 25.13 -37.33 6.58
CA PRO A 374 25.50 -37.01 5.19
C PRO A 374 24.44 -37.38 4.17
N SER A 375 23.48 -38.23 4.52
CA SER A 375 22.48 -38.79 3.58
C SER A 375 21.26 -37.90 3.38
N ILE A 376 20.99 -36.97 4.34
CA ILE A 376 19.77 -36.18 4.29
C ILE A 376 19.81 -35.08 3.18
N PRO A 377 18.80 -35.01 2.33
CA PRO A 377 18.76 -33.97 1.29
C PRO A 377 18.61 -32.57 1.90
N ILE A 378 19.49 -31.62 1.54
CA ILE A 378 19.46 -30.24 2.03
C ILE A 378 19.28 -29.32 0.83
N ARG A 379 18.37 -28.37 0.94
CA ARG A 379 18.18 -27.25 0.01
C ARG A 379 18.48 -25.93 0.69
N ALA A 380 19.38 -25.17 0.11
CA ALA A 380 19.72 -23.82 0.57
C ALA A 380 18.75 -22.79 -0.01
N VAL A 381 18.34 -21.81 0.82
CA VAL A 381 17.58 -20.63 0.39
C VAL A 381 18.25 -19.37 0.88
N HIS A 382 18.18 -18.31 0.06
CA HIS A 382 18.75 -17.02 0.38
C HIS A 382 17.66 -15.95 0.46
N ALA A 383 17.70 -15.11 1.49
CA ALA A 383 16.82 -13.98 1.59
C ALA A 383 17.33 -12.81 0.70
N SER A 384 16.55 -12.45 -0.28
CA SER A 384 16.77 -11.26 -1.12
C SER A 384 15.88 -10.08 -0.74
N ARG A 385 14.95 -10.26 0.20
CA ARG A 385 13.97 -9.27 0.66
C ARG A 385 13.96 -9.21 2.19
N SER A 386 13.40 -8.13 2.76
CA SER A 386 13.21 -8.00 4.21
C SER A 386 12.29 -9.12 4.75
N LYS A 387 12.37 -9.39 6.05
CA LYS A 387 11.52 -10.38 6.75
C LYS A 387 10.03 -10.10 6.50
N THR A 388 9.59 -8.85 6.66
CA THR A 388 8.21 -8.42 6.41
C THR A 388 7.78 -8.66 4.96
N ALA A 389 8.58 -8.26 3.97
CA ALA A 389 8.26 -8.44 2.56
C ALA A 389 8.21 -9.91 2.10
N ARG A 390 8.87 -10.82 2.82
CA ARG A 390 8.76 -12.27 2.60
C ARG A 390 7.52 -12.86 3.27
N ALA A 391 7.13 -12.30 4.40
CA ALA A 391 6.01 -12.74 5.22
C ALA A 391 4.64 -12.35 4.64
N GLU A 392 4.53 -11.17 3.99
CA GLU A 392 3.28 -10.67 3.40
C GLU A 392 2.57 -11.68 2.48
N PRO A 393 3.24 -12.33 1.49
CA PRO A 393 2.57 -13.31 0.65
C PRO A 393 2.10 -14.56 1.41
N VAL A 394 2.79 -14.92 2.50
CA VAL A 394 2.41 -16.05 3.35
C VAL A 394 1.19 -15.69 4.21
N ALA A 395 1.13 -14.49 4.78
CA ALA A 395 -0.04 -14.00 5.49
C ALA A 395 -1.30 -14.02 4.61
N LEU A 396 -1.17 -13.64 3.35
CA LEU A 396 -2.26 -13.72 2.38
C LEU A 396 -2.77 -15.15 2.18
N LEU A 397 -1.89 -16.16 2.18
CA LEU A 397 -2.32 -17.56 2.08
C LEU A 397 -3.10 -18.02 3.32
N TYR A 398 -2.80 -17.48 4.51
CA TYR A 398 -3.61 -17.72 5.70
C TYR A 398 -5.02 -17.12 5.56
N GLU A 399 -5.14 -15.89 5.08
CA GLU A 399 -6.42 -15.25 4.81
C GLU A 399 -7.26 -16.05 3.80
N GLN A 400 -6.62 -16.66 2.82
CA GLN A 400 -7.27 -17.53 1.83
C GLN A 400 -7.64 -18.92 2.37
N GLY A 401 -7.34 -19.24 3.63
CA GLY A 401 -7.56 -20.58 4.21
C GLY A 401 -6.72 -21.67 3.55
N ARG A 402 -5.53 -21.32 3.08
CA ARG A 402 -4.60 -22.24 2.41
C ARG A 402 -3.45 -22.70 3.30
N VAL A 403 -3.31 -22.15 4.50
CA VAL A 403 -2.35 -22.59 5.51
C VAL A 403 -3.09 -22.97 6.77
N HIS A 404 -2.79 -24.15 7.32
CA HIS A 404 -3.42 -24.67 8.51
C HIS A 404 -2.38 -25.13 9.53
N HIS A 405 -2.73 -25.05 10.81
CA HIS A 405 -1.96 -25.56 11.93
C HIS A 405 -2.58 -26.88 12.42
N CYS A 406 -1.82 -27.97 12.43
CA CYS A 406 -2.27 -29.25 12.95
C CYS A 406 -2.04 -29.35 14.48
N GLY A 407 -2.55 -28.36 15.20
CA GLY A 407 -2.42 -28.21 16.65
C GLY A 407 -2.21 -26.75 17.05
N ALA A 408 -2.14 -26.48 18.34
CA ALA A 408 -1.83 -25.17 18.89
C ALA A 408 -0.30 -25.02 19.05
N PHE A 409 0.27 -24.03 18.36
CA PHE A 409 1.69 -23.70 18.42
C PHE A 409 1.86 -22.30 19.03
N THR A 410 1.60 -22.18 20.34
CA THR A 410 1.46 -20.89 21.02
C THR A 410 2.64 -19.95 20.80
N GLU A 411 3.89 -20.43 20.91
CA GLU A 411 5.09 -19.59 20.73
C GLU A 411 5.28 -19.15 19.28
N LEU A 412 4.99 -20.01 18.30
CA LEU A 412 5.01 -19.68 16.88
C LEU A 412 3.92 -18.67 16.54
N GLU A 413 2.71 -18.86 17.07
CA GLU A 413 1.57 -17.98 16.85
C GLU A 413 1.79 -16.59 17.49
N ASP A 414 2.50 -16.54 18.63
CA ASP A 414 2.91 -15.28 19.25
C ASP A 414 3.92 -14.51 18.39
N GLU A 415 4.92 -15.20 17.81
CA GLU A 415 5.87 -14.60 16.89
C GLU A 415 5.17 -14.11 15.61
N LEU A 416 4.26 -14.89 15.01
CA LEU A 416 3.48 -14.50 13.83
C LEU A 416 2.63 -13.26 14.11
N ALA A 417 1.93 -13.22 15.25
CA ALA A 417 1.10 -12.08 15.63
C ALA A 417 1.92 -10.80 15.91
N ALA A 418 3.20 -10.96 16.31
CA ALA A 418 4.11 -9.84 16.55
C ALA A 418 4.90 -9.43 15.30
N LEU A 419 4.97 -10.27 14.26
CA LEU A 419 5.76 -10.02 13.06
C LEU A 419 5.22 -8.80 12.28
N GLY A 420 6.11 -7.85 11.99
CA GLY A 420 5.75 -6.57 11.38
C GLY A 420 5.38 -5.47 12.36
N THR A 421 5.31 -5.76 13.66
CA THR A 421 5.00 -4.79 14.72
C THR A 421 6.25 -4.31 15.46
N GLN A 422 6.13 -3.22 16.20
CA GLN A 422 7.18 -2.76 17.14
C GLN A 422 7.23 -3.60 18.44
N ALA A 423 6.30 -4.52 18.64
CA ALA A 423 6.26 -5.38 19.82
C ALA A 423 7.26 -6.53 19.76
N LEU A 424 7.88 -6.75 18.59
CA LEU A 424 8.87 -7.80 18.40
C LEU A 424 10.19 -7.40 19.10
N THR A 425 10.50 -8.02 20.23
CA THR A 425 11.68 -7.70 21.06
C THR A 425 12.87 -8.64 20.80
N HIS A 426 12.68 -9.71 20.03
CA HIS A 426 13.69 -10.71 19.70
C HIS A 426 13.52 -11.19 18.25
N SER A 427 14.47 -11.99 17.75
CA SER A 427 14.36 -12.55 16.40
C SER A 427 13.17 -13.52 16.30
N PRO A 428 12.30 -13.40 15.27
CA PRO A 428 11.16 -14.29 15.09
C PRO A 428 11.54 -15.57 14.33
N ASP A 429 12.43 -16.37 14.91
CA ASP A 429 13.10 -17.49 14.23
C ASP A 429 12.10 -18.59 13.82
N ARG A 430 11.05 -18.82 14.64
CA ARG A 430 9.94 -19.74 14.30
C ARG A 430 9.13 -19.23 13.11
N ALA A 431 8.75 -17.95 13.16
CA ALA A 431 7.97 -17.33 12.10
C ALA A 431 8.75 -17.27 10.79
N ASP A 432 10.07 -16.98 10.82
CA ASP A 432 10.93 -16.98 9.64
C ASP A 432 11.04 -18.38 9.03
N ALA A 433 11.24 -19.43 9.85
CA ALA A 433 11.24 -20.83 9.38
C ALA A 433 9.89 -21.22 8.76
N LEU A 434 8.74 -20.81 9.35
CA LEU A 434 7.43 -21.04 8.79
C LEU A 434 7.28 -20.33 7.43
N VAL A 435 7.66 -19.06 7.34
CA VAL A 435 7.60 -18.27 6.10
C VAL A 435 8.37 -18.96 4.98
N TRP A 436 9.56 -19.50 5.27
CA TRP A 436 10.33 -20.28 4.31
C TRP A 436 9.63 -21.58 3.89
N ALA A 437 9.08 -22.32 4.86
CA ALA A 437 8.37 -23.56 4.59
C ALA A 437 7.17 -23.35 3.65
N VAL A 438 6.30 -22.41 3.99
CA VAL A 438 5.10 -22.13 3.20
C VAL A 438 5.44 -21.55 1.83
N THR A 439 6.46 -20.67 1.75
CA THR A 439 6.96 -20.12 0.48
C THR A 439 7.44 -21.24 -0.44
N GLU A 440 8.21 -22.20 0.07
CA GLU A 440 8.72 -23.36 -0.71
C GLU A 440 7.57 -24.26 -1.18
N LEU A 441 6.59 -24.53 -0.32
CA LEU A 441 5.50 -25.45 -0.62
C LEU A 441 4.44 -24.88 -1.56
N LEU A 442 4.11 -23.58 -1.45
CA LEU A 442 2.96 -22.99 -2.14
C LEU A 442 3.30 -21.87 -3.14
N LEU A 443 4.40 -21.12 -2.95
CA LEU A 443 4.71 -19.96 -3.76
C LEU A 443 5.79 -20.20 -4.82
N LYS A 444 6.68 -21.16 -4.61
CA LYS A 444 7.66 -21.54 -5.63
C LYS A 444 7.02 -22.43 -6.69
N HIS A 445 6.59 -21.82 -7.79
CA HIS A 445 6.19 -22.56 -8.98
C HIS A 445 7.41 -23.29 -9.57
N ARG A 446 7.43 -24.61 -9.55
CA ARG A 446 8.29 -25.37 -10.46
C ARG A 446 7.78 -25.09 -11.87
N ALA A 447 8.61 -24.44 -12.69
CA ALA A 447 8.40 -24.45 -14.14
C ALA A 447 8.33 -25.93 -14.58
N ILE A 448 7.14 -26.39 -14.95
CA ILE A 448 6.99 -27.69 -15.60
C ILE A 448 7.76 -27.57 -16.91
N PRO A 449 8.78 -28.40 -17.20
CA PRO A 449 9.46 -28.36 -18.47
C PRO A 449 8.43 -28.61 -19.58
N ARG A 450 8.10 -27.59 -20.35
CA ARG A 450 7.30 -27.77 -21.57
C ARG A 450 8.21 -28.45 -22.59
N ILE A 451 8.01 -29.75 -22.82
CA ILE A 451 8.56 -30.43 -23.99
C ILE A 451 7.91 -29.78 -25.22
N ARG A 452 8.65 -28.95 -25.93
CA ARG A 452 8.26 -28.56 -27.30
C ARG A 452 8.33 -29.85 -28.13
N GLN A 453 7.20 -30.39 -28.54
CA GLN A 453 7.15 -31.28 -29.67
C GLN A 453 7.57 -30.46 -30.91
N LEU A 454 8.67 -30.86 -31.53
CA LEU A 454 9.16 -30.38 -32.84
C LEU A 454 8.22 -30.86 -33.92
#